data_1bcfc0961b67049c4a9221b436f1c4fc
#
_entry.id   1bcfc0961b67049c4a9221b436f1c4fc
#
_cell.length_a   1.000
_cell.length_b   1.000
_cell.length_c   1.000
_cell.angle_alpha   90.00
_cell.angle_beta   90.00
_cell.angle_gamma   90.00
#
_symmetry.space_group_name_H-M   'P 1'
#
loop_
_entity.id
_entity.type
_entity.pdbx_description
1 polymer ?
#
loop_
_entity_poly.entity_id
_entity_poly.type
_entity_poly.pdbx_seq_one_letter_code
_entity_poly.pdbx_strand_id
1 'polypeptide(L)' 'MSTILVTGANRGIGLEFVKHYMAMGEQVIGTYRDVGSSDELITLSEDSSALDILN' A
#
# COMPACT_ATOMS: atom_id res chain seq x y z
N MET A 1 -0.94 -8.41 -15.75
CA MET A 1 -0.76 -8.35 -14.27
C MET A 1 0.60 -7.77 -13.98
N SER A 2 0.66 -6.75 -13.15
CA SER A 2 1.90 -6.02 -12.87
C SER A 2 2.13 -5.90 -11.38
N THR A 3 3.37 -5.65 -11.00
CA THR A 3 3.72 -5.32 -9.62
C THR A 3 4.04 -3.83 -9.57
N ILE A 4 3.36 -3.13 -8.67
CA ILE A 4 3.47 -1.68 -8.55
C ILE A 4 4.17 -1.34 -7.22
N LEU A 5 5.22 -0.54 -7.28
CA LEU A 5 5.91 -0.06 -6.08
C LEU A 5 5.46 1.36 -5.78
N VAL A 6 4.95 1.59 -4.57
CA VAL A 6 4.49 2.91 -4.15
C VAL A 6 5.31 3.34 -2.93
N THR A 7 6.04 4.44 -3.04
CA THR A 7 6.77 5.01 -1.91
C THR A 7 5.89 5.99 -1.16
N GLY A 8 6.08 6.10 0.16
CA GLY A 8 5.25 6.95 0.98
C GLY A 8 3.80 6.49 0.97
N ALA A 9 3.58 5.18 0.99
CA ALA A 9 2.26 4.59 0.78
C ALA A 9 1.32 4.72 1.96
N ASN A 10 1.83 5.18 3.09
CA ASN A 10 1.06 5.21 4.34
C ASN A 10 0.15 6.42 4.47
N ARG A 11 0.22 7.38 3.57
CA ARG A 11 -0.61 8.59 3.67
C ARG A 11 -0.70 9.33 2.35
N GLY A 12 -1.68 10.25 2.29
CA GLY A 12 -1.81 11.17 1.18
C GLY A 12 -1.97 10.48 -0.16
N ILE A 13 -1.28 11.02 -1.15
CA ILE A 13 -1.39 10.53 -2.52
C ILE A 13 -0.87 9.10 -2.64
N GLY A 14 0.16 8.74 -1.88
CA GLY A 14 0.70 7.39 -1.91
C GLY A 14 -0.33 6.34 -1.51
N LEU A 15 -1.06 6.61 -0.43
CA LEU A 15 -2.10 5.70 0.04
C LEU A 15 -3.23 5.57 -0.99
N GLU A 16 -3.61 6.67 -1.64
CA GLU A 16 -4.63 6.65 -2.68
C GLU A 16 -4.18 5.81 -3.88
N PHE A 17 -2.91 5.88 -4.26
CA PHE A 17 -2.38 5.04 -5.33
C PHE A 17 -2.45 3.56 -4.96
N VAL A 18 -2.13 3.22 -3.72
CA VAL A 18 -2.22 1.83 -3.25
C VAL A 18 -3.65 1.31 -3.43
N LYS A 19 -4.62 2.07 -2.97
CA LYS A 19 -6.03 1.69 -3.08
C LYS A 19 -6.45 1.54 -4.54
N HIS A 20 -6.02 2.46 -5.38
CA HIS A 20 -6.37 2.48 -6.79
C HIS A 20 -5.85 1.22 -7.50
N TYR A 21 -4.57 0.91 -7.32
CA TYR A 21 -3.98 -0.24 -8.00
C TYR A 21 -4.49 -1.56 -7.44
N MET A 22 -4.77 -1.62 -6.14
CA MET A 22 -5.39 -2.81 -5.56
C MET A 22 -6.78 -3.07 -6.18
N ALA A 23 -7.54 -2.00 -6.41
CA ALA A 23 -8.86 -2.11 -7.03
C ALA A 23 -8.76 -2.60 -8.48
N MET A 24 -7.62 -2.37 -9.13
CA MET A 24 -7.38 -2.84 -10.49
C MET A 24 -6.89 -4.28 -10.54
N GLY A 25 -6.68 -4.91 -9.39
CA GLY A 25 -6.20 -6.28 -9.35
C GLY A 25 -4.70 -6.43 -9.47
N GLU A 26 -3.95 -5.33 -9.31
CA GLU A 26 -2.49 -5.38 -9.38
C GLU A 26 -1.88 -5.78 -8.05
N GLN A 27 -0.69 -6.37 -8.11
CA GLN A 27 0.11 -6.63 -6.91
C GLN A 27 0.81 -5.33 -6.53
N VAL A 28 0.67 -4.89 -5.28
CA VAL A 28 1.23 -3.62 -4.82
C VAL A 28 2.23 -3.85 -3.70
N ILE A 29 3.37 -3.14 -3.78
CA ILE A 29 4.34 -3.09 -2.69
C ILE A 29 4.37 -1.64 -2.21
N GLY A 30 3.92 -1.41 -0.97
CA GLY A 30 3.90 -0.09 -0.39
C GLY A 30 5.03 0.10 0.62
N THR A 31 5.79 1.18 0.51
CA THR A 31 6.84 1.48 1.48
C THR A 31 6.44 2.67 2.34
N TYR A 32 6.90 2.69 3.57
CA TYR A 32 6.60 3.77 4.49
C TYR A 32 7.74 3.90 5.51
N ARG A 33 7.84 5.07 6.14
CA ARG A 33 8.89 5.33 7.13
C ARG A 33 8.34 5.46 8.55
N ASP A 34 7.13 5.98 8.68
CA ASP A 34 6.56 6.34 9.97
C ASP A 34 5.50 5.34 10.38
N VAL A 35 5.86 4.43 11.26
CA VAL A 35 4.94 3.41 11.76
C VAL A 35 3.73 4.02 12.46
N GLY A 36 3.92 5.15 13.12
CA GLY A 36 2.84 5.81 13.85
C GLY A 36 1.72 6.34 12.98
N SER A 37 1.96 6.54 11.68
CA SER A 37 0.92 7.03 10.76
C SER A 37 0.54 6.00 9.72
N SER A 38 0.78 4.72 9.99
CA SER A 38 0.63 3.67 8.99
C SER A 38 -0.54 2.73 9.24
N ASP A 39 -1.44 3.09 10.14
CA ASP A 39 -2.52 2.18 10.56
C ASP A 39 -3.39 1.74 9.39
N GLU A 40 -3.77 2.67 8.53
CA GLU A 40 -4.63 2.33 7.40
C GLU A 40 -3.92 1.44 6.40
N LEU A 41 -2.65 1.69 6.14
CA LEU A 41 -1.86 0.86 5.23
C LEU A 41 -1.71 -0.56 5.78
N ILE A 42 -1.44 -0.69 7.07
CA ILE A 42 -1.29 -1.99 7.73
C ILE A 42 -2.61 -2.76 7.65
N THR A 43 -3.72 -2.09 7.91
CA THR A 43 -5.04 -2.72 7.82
C THR A 43 -5.31 -3.22 6.41
N LEU A 44 -4.98 -2.43 5.40
CA LEU A 44 -5.16 -2.87 4.01
C LEU A 44 -4.32 -4.10 3.69
N SER A 45 -3.09 -4.15 4.19
CA SER A 45 -2.22 -5.30 3.92
C SER A 45 -2.72 -6.57 4.59
N GLU A 46 -3.38 -6.44 5.74
CA GLU A 46 -3.95 -7.58 6.45
C GLU A 46 -5.21 -8.11 5.74
N ASP A 47 -5.94 -7.23 5.08
CA ASP A 47 -7.18 -7.59 4.40
C ASP A 47 -6.97 -8.17 3.01
N SER A 48 -5.78 -8.01 2.44
CA SER A 48 -5.55 -8.44 1.05
C SER A 48 -4.13 -8.96 0.87
N SER A 49 -4.02 -10.11 0.19
CA SER A 49 -2.72 -10.65 -0.17
C SER A 49 -2.08 -9.91 -1.35
N ALA A 50 -2.82 -9.00 -1.98
CA ALA A 50 -2.30 -8.22 -3.11
C ALA A 50 -1.41 -7.05 -2.66
N LEU A 51 -1.35 -6.76 -1.37
CA LEU A 51 -0.55 -5.67 -0.84
C LEU A 51 0.52 -6.19 0.11
N ASP A 52 1.77 -5.94 -0.23
CA ASP A 52 2.90 -6.15 0.67
C ASP A 52 3.39 -4.80 1.15
N ILE A 53 3.81 -4.70 2.40
CA ILE A 53 4.32 -3.45 2.94
C ILE A 53 5.74 -3.64 3.44
N LEU A 54 6.55 -2.61 3.25
CA LEU A 54 7.93 -2.56 3.70
C LEU A 54 8.17 -1.28 4.49
N ASN A 55 8.78 -1.43 5.64
CA ASN A 55 9.13 -0.27 6.46
C ASN A 55 10.50 0.28 6.06
#